data_9fa15ce86ec439426856544b0b2b5e76
#
_entry.id   9fa15ce86ec439426856544b0b2b5e76
#
_cell.length_a   1.000
_cell.length_b   1.000
_cell.length_c   1.000
_cell.angle_alpha   90.00
_cell.angle_beta   90.00
_cell.angle_gamma   90.00
#
_symmetry.space_group_name_H-M   'P 1'
#
loop_
_entity.id
_entity.type
_entity.pdbx_description
1 polymer ?
#
loop_
_entity_poly.entity_id
_entity_poly.type
_entity_poly.pdbx_seq_one_letter_code
_entity_poly.pdbx_strand_id
1 'polypeptide(L)'
;MVAMSRADSSPYLDFHREDWRTRRATMPQVLTEAELEALSGIGENLDLQEVEDIYLPLSRLIHLQVRARQKLTKATETFIGGDPGHVPFIIGLAGSVAVGKSTTARVLQVLLQRWDSHPRVDLVTTDGFLYPKAVLEERGIMQRKGFPESYDRRNLMRFVTEVKSGQPVVKAPIYSHEAYDILPDECIEVRQPDILILEGLNVLQTGPTLMVSDLFDFSIYVDAKTQDLSLIHI
;
A
#
# COMPACT_ATOMS: atom_id res chain seq x y z
N MET A 1 31.83 4.60 6.22
CA MET A 1 30.99 5.61 6.90
C MET A 1 30.81 6.73 5.89
N VAL A 2 29.77 6.60 5.03
CA VAL A 2 29.45 7.61 3.99
C VAL A 2 28.83 8.79 4.72
N ALA A 3 29.45 9.97 4.60
CA ALA A 3 28.97 11.20 5.17
C ALA A 3 27.62 11.54 4.52
N MET A 4 26.54 11.51 5.29
CA MET A 4 25.28 12.11 4.90
C MET A 4 25.51 13.62 4.78
N SER A 5 25.57 14.12 3.55
CA SER A 5 25.55 15.55 3.30
C SER A 5 24.15 16.05 3.68
N ARG A 6 24.04 16.68 4.84
CA ARG A 6 22.93 17.59 5.12
C ARG A 6 23.20 18.87 4.33
N ALA A 7 22.90 18.83 3.04
CA ALA A 7 22.77 20.05 2.27
C ALA A 7 21.37 20.61 2.56
N ASP A 8 21.34 21.84 3.04
CA ASP A 8 20.21 22.74 3.15
C ASP A 8 18.93 22.17 3.80
N SER A 9 18.57 22.68 4.98
CA SER A 9 17.26 22.73 5.68
C SER A 9 16.06 21.86 5.15
N SER A 10 16.30 20.82 4.35
CA SER A 10 15.29 19.88 3.89
C SER A 10 14.97 18.88 5.01
N PRO A 11 13.68 18.63 5.33
CA PRO A 11 13.28 17.57 6.23
C PRO A 11 13.40 16.17 5.60
N TYR A 12 13.75 16.09 4.32
CA TYR A 12 13.84 14.84 3.56
C TYR A 12 15.27 14.30 3.52
N LEU A 13 15.38 12.98 3.38
CA LEU A 13 16.62 12.27 3.11
C LEU A 13 16.56 11.71 1.70
N ASP A 14 17.50 12.10 0.86
CA ASP A 14 17.64 11.58 -0.50
C ASP A 14 18.63 10.43 -0.52
N PHE A 15 18.27 9.36 -1.21
CA PHE A 15 19.14 8.20 -1.42
C PHE A 15 19.29 7.94 -2.91
N HIS A 16 20.52 7.84 -3.39
CA HIS A 16 20.79 7.28 -4.69
C HIS A 16 20.55 5.76 -4.67
N ARG A 17 20.18 5.18 -5.80
CA ARG A 17 19.89 3.74 -5.93
C ARG A 17 21.04 2.87 -5.39
N GLU A 18 22.30 3.26 -5.68
CA GLU A 18 23.49 2.54 -5.20
C GLU A 18 23.64 2.54 -3.68
N ASP A 19 23.34 3.65 -3.03
CA ASP A 19 23.38 3.75 -1.57
C ASP A 19 22.20 3.03 -0.92
N TRP A 20 21.02 3.11 -1.55
CA TRP A 20 19.81 2.47 -1.08
C TRP A 20 19.94 0.94 -1.08
N ARG A 21 20.41 0.34 -2.18
CA ARG A 21 20.58 -1.11 -2.32
C ARG A 21 21.47 -1.74 -1.24
N THR A 22 22.43 -0.98 -0.68
CA THR A 22 23.31 -1.49 0.40
C THR A 22 22.55 -1.76 1.69
N ARG A 23 21.34 -1.19 1.86
CA ARG A 23 20.53 -1.29 3.07
C ARG A 23 19.69 -2.55 3.15
N ARG A 24 19.70 -3.38 2.09
CA ARG A 24 18.97 -4.67 2.09
C ARG A 24 19.45 -5.65 3.17
N ALA A 25 20.74 -5.59 3.58
CA ALA A 25 21.40 -6.52 4.51
C ALA A 25 21.09 -8.00 4.18
N THR A 26 21.15 -8.87 5.17
CA THR A 26 20.85 -10.31 5.03
C THR A 26 19.35 -10.55 4.98
N MET A 27 18.70 -10.29 3.84
CA MET A 27 17.30 -10.68 3.61
C MET A 27 17.20 -12.19 3.32
N PRO A 28 16.18 -12.87 3.84
CA PRO A 28 16.11 -14.33 3.77
C PRO A 28 15.87 -14.90 2.37
N GLN A 29 15.25 -14.20 1.44
CA GLN A 29 15.03 -14.73 0.07
C GLN A 29 14.69 -13.64 -0.95
N VAL A 30 15.35 -13.71 -2.09
CA VAL A 30 15.01 -12.96 -3.30
C VAL A 30 13.86 -13.67 -4.00
N LEU A 31 13.01 -12.92 -4.73
CA LEU A 31 12.00 -13.51 -5.62
C LEU A 31 12.70 -14.36 -6.70
N THR A 32 12.05 -15.43 -7.12
CA THR A 32 12.46 -16.17 -8.32
C THR A 32 11.91 -15.47 -9.56
N GLU A 33 12.51 -15.74 -10.73
CA GLU A 33 12.00 -15.20 -12.01
C GLU A 33 10.52 -15.57 -12.27
N ALA A 34 10.13 -16.81 -11.94
CA ALA A 34 8.74 -17.26 -12.10
C ALA A 34 7.76 -16.51 -11.17
N GLU A 35 8.17 -16.20 -9.93
CA GLU A 35 7.36 -15.38 -9.02
C GLU A 35 7.27 -13.95 -9.53
N LEU A 36 8.36 -13.41 -10.06
CA LEU A 36 8.40 -12.07 -10.62
C LEU A 36 7.47 -11.93 -11.83
N GLU A 37 7.51 -12.89 -12.74
CA GLU A 37 6.62 -12.95 -13.91
C GLU A 37 5.13 -12.99 -13.49
N ALA A 38 4.80 -13.76 -12.46
CA ALA A 38 3.44 -13.82 -11.91
C ALA A 38 2.97 -12.52 -11.25
N LEU A 39 3.90 -11.69 -10.77
CA LEU A 39 3.60 -10.41 -10.11
C LEU A 39 3.51 -9.24 -11.11
N SER A 40 4.17 -9.36 -12.26
CA SER A 40 4.19 -8.33 -13.30
C SER A 40 2.82 -8.17 -13.95
N GLY A 41 2.40 -6.95 -14.17
CA GLY A 41 1.22 -6.63 -14.96
C GLY A 41 1.50 -6.68 -16.47
N ILE A 42 0.46 -6.57 -17.28
CA ILE A 42 0.59 -6.50 -18.74
C ILE A 42 1.37 -5.24 -19.13
N GLY A 43 2.51 -5.42 -19.78
CA GLY A 43 3.36 -4.30 -20.23
C GLY A 43 4.32 -3.73 -19.18
N GLU A 44 4.41 -4.34 -18.00
CA GLU A 44 5.36 -3.95 -16.96
C GLU A 44 6.65 -4.79 -17.05
N ASN A 45 7.79 -4.09 -17.08
CA ASN A 45 9.12 -4.71 -17.09
C ASN A 45 9.77 -4.56 -15.70
N LEU A 46 9.34 -5.40 -14.76
CA LEU A 46 10.02 -5.51 -13.47
C LEU A 46 11.10 -6.58 -13.58
N ASP A 47 12.33 -6.26 -13.19
CA ASP A 47 13.44 -7.21 -13.17
C ASP A 47 13.90 -7.54 -11.75
N LEU A 48 14.60 -8.66 -11.59
CA LEU A 48 15.13 -9.09 -10.29
C LEU A 48 16.12 -8.08 -9.69
N GLN A 49 16.86 -7.37 -10.55
CA GLN A 49 17.79 -6.36 -10.10
C GLN A 49 17.08 -5.15 -9.47
N GLU A 50 15.93 -4.76 -10.02
CA GLU A 50 15.09 -3.71 -9.43
C GLU A 50 14.51 -4.15 -8.09
N VAL A 51 14.05 -5.41 -7.99
CA VAL A 51 13.60 -5.96 -6.72
C VAL A 51 14.70 -5.92 -5.68
N GLU A 52 15.91 -6.33 -6.04
CA GLU A 52 17.07 -6.31 -5.14
C GLU A 52 17.48 -4.90 -4.73
N ASP A 53 17.50 -3.96 -5.66
CA ASP A 53 18.00 -2.61 -5.44
C ASP A 53 17.02 -1.72 -4.70
N ILE A 54 15.70 -1.89 -4.94
CA ILE A 54 14.68 -0.97 -4.47
C ILE A 54 13.77 -1.61 -3.42
N TYR A 55 13.17 -2.76 -3.76
CA TYR A 55 12.10 -3.34 -2.92
C TYR A 55 12.62 -4.11 -1.71
N LEU A 56 13.77 -4.78 -1.79
CA LEU A 56 14.34 -5.47 -0.64
C LEU A 56 14.74 -4.49 0.48
N PRO A 57 15.48 -3.39 0.23
CA PRO A 57 15.76 -2.40 1.26
C PRO A 57 14.49 -1.77 1.84
N LEU A 58 13.47 -1.50 0.98
CA LEU A 58 12.19 -0.95 1.41
C LEU A 58 11.43 -1.94 2.32
N SER A 59 11.35 -3.21 1.92
CA SER A 59 10.76 -4.27 2.74
C SER A 59 11.43 -4.36 4.12
N ARG A 60 12.76 -4.25 4.17
CA ARG A 60 13.50 -4.21 5.44
C ARG A 60 13.15 -2.99 6.28
N LEU A 61 13.07 -1.81 5.70
CA LEU A 61 12.68 -0.60 6.41
C LEU A 61 11.29 -0.75 7.01
N ILE A 62 10.32 -1.24 6.22
CA ILE A 62 8.96 -1.50 6.68
C ILE A 62 8.97 -2.54 7.81
N HIS A 63 9.70 -3.65 7.67
CA HIS A 63 9.85 -4.66 8.72
C HIS A 63 10.31 -4.05 10.05
N LEU A 64 11.31 -3.16 10.02
CA LEU A 64 11.79 -2.49 11.23
C LEU A 64 10.70 -1.62 11.88
N GLN A 65 9.92 -0.89 11.06
CA GLN A 65 8.80 -0.05 11.52
C GLN A 65 7.67 -0.92 12.12
N VAL A 66 7.27 -1.99 11.44
CA VAL A 66 6.25 -2.94 11.93
C VAL A 66 6.64 -3.49 13.29
N ARG A 67 7.86 -3.99 13.43
CA ARG A 67 8.34 -4.53 14.72
C ARG A 67 8.37 -3.50 15.84
N ALA A 68 8.81 -2.29 15.54
CA ALA A 68 8.83 -1.20 16.52
C ALA A 68 7.41 -0.85 16.95
N ARG A 69 6.48 -0.73 16.00
CA ARG A 69 5.07 -0.41 16.27
C ARG A 69 4.38 -1.50 17.09
N GLN A 70 4.55 -2.77 16.72
CA GLN A 70 3.98 -3.91 17.45
C GLN A 70 4.49 -3.96 18.91
N LYS A 71 5.79 -3.71 19.11
CA LYS A 71 6.37 -3.63 20.45
C LYS A 71 5.76 -2.51 21.29
N LEU A 72 5.62 -1.32 20.68
CA LEU A 72 5.05 -0.15 21.34
C LEU A 72 3.57 -0.40 21.69
N THR A 73 2.77 -0.91 20.75
CA THR A 73 1.36 -1.25 20.97
C THR A 73 1.22 -2.21 22.15
N LYS A 74 1.97 -3.33 22.16
CA LYS A 74 1.93 -4.30 23.25
C LYS A 74 2.30 -3.68 24.60
N ALA A 75 3.33 -2.85 24.65
CA ALA A 75 3.76 -2.18 25.87
C ALA A 75 2.69 -1.21 26.40
N THR A 76 2.08 -0.44 25.48
CA THR A 76 1.02 0.52 25.83
C THR A 76 -0.22 -0.19 26.36
N GLU A 77 -0.68 -1.25 25.70
CA GLU A 77 -1.85 -2.02 26.12
C GLU A 77 -1.62 -2.71 27.49
N THR A 78 -0.43 -3.25 27.69
CA THR A 78 -0.06 -3.78 29.02
C THR A 78 -0.12 -2.70 30.08
N PHE A 79 0.35 -1.48 29.79
CA PHE A 79 0.35 -0.36 30.71
C PHE A 79 -1.07 0.10 31.09
N ILE A 80 -1.99 0.15 30.12
CA ILE A 80 -3.38 0.59 30.36
C ILE A 80 -4.27 -0.56 30.91
N GLY A 81 -3.74 -1.78 31.06
CA GLY A 81 -4.49 -2.93 31.55
C GLY A 81 -5.46 -3.55 30.54
N GLY A 82 -5.27 -3.26 29.25
CA GLY A 82 -6.03 -3.86 28.15
C GLY A 82 -5.51 -5.24 27.77
N ASP A 83 -6.34 -6.01 27.07
CA ASP A 83 -5.89 -7.21 26.37
C ASP A 83 -5.17 -6.76 25.07
N PRO A 84 -3.91 -7.20 24.84
CA PRO A 84 -3.19 -6.86 23.62
C PRO A 84 -3.90 -7.48 22.41
N GLY A 85 -4.87 -6.73 21.89
CA GLY A 85 -5.58 -7.05 20.66
C GLY A 85 -4.61 -7.05 19.47
N HIS A 86 -5.02 -7.69 18.40
CA HIS A 86 -4.26 -7.65 17.15
C HIS A 86 -4.53 -6.34 16.42
N VAL A 87 -3.56 -5.40 16.45
CA VAL A 87 -3.64 -4.13 15.74
C VAL A 87 -2.79 -4.21 14.47
N PRO A 88 -3.39 -4.24 13.28
CA PRO A 88 -2.66 -4.28 12.02
C PRO A 88 -1.81 -3.03 11.79
N PHE A 89 -0.64 -3.22 11.16
CA PHE A 89 0.15 -2.13 10.61
C PHE A 89 -0.38 -1.76 9.22
N ILE A 90 -0.80 -0.52 9.01
CA ILE A 90 -1.44 -0.10 7.77
C ILE A 90 -0.50 0.74 6.94
N ILE A 91 -0.28 0.31 5.69
CA ILE A 91 0.54 1.00 4.69
C ILE A 91 -0.38 1.61 3.65
N GLY A 92 -0.30 2.93 3.45
CA GLY A 92 -0.92 3.61 2.33
C GLY A 92 0.04 3.72 1.15
N LEU A 93 -0.33 3.20 -0.02
CA LEU A 93 0.48 3.26 -1.22
C LEU A 93 -0.25 4.04 -2.32
N ALA A 94 0.28 5.20 -2.65
CA ALA A 94 -0.26 6.10 -3.67
C ALA A 94 0.72 6.34 -4.83
N GLY A 95 0.24 7.01 -5.86
CA GLY A 95 1.01 7.43 -7.04
C GLY A 95 0.09 7.72 -8.21
N SER A 96 0.60 8.29 -9.28
CA SER A 96 -0.16 8.62 -10.48
C SER A 96 -0.75 7.38 -11.17
N VAL A 97 -1.64 7.59 -12.13
CA VAL A 97 -2.11 6.51 -13.02
C VAL A 97 -0.91 5.92 -13.77
N ALA A 98 -0.91 4.61 -13.95
CA ALA A 98 0.08 3.87 -14.73
C ALA A 98 1.55 3.97 -14.24
N VAL A 99 1.78 4.34 -12.98
CA VAL A 99 3.14 4.46 -12.39
C VAL A 99 3.66 3.16 -11.76
N GLY A 100 2.93 2.05 -11.89
CA GLY A 100 3.33 0.75 -11.31
C GLY A 100 2.92 0.56 -9.84
N LYS A 101 1.93 1.32 -9.32
CA LYS A 101 1.46 1.16 -7.92
C LYS A 101 1.07 -0.26 -7.56
N SER A 102 0.24 -0.89 -8.38
CA SER A 102 -0.29 -2.23 -8.10
C SER A 102 0.80 -3.28 -8.15
N THR A 103 1.79 -3.13 -9.03
CA THR A 103 2.97 -3.99 -9.07
C THR A 103 3.84 -3.78 -7.84
N THR A 104 4.13 -2.52 -7.48
CA THR A 104 4.82 -2.19 -6.23
C THR A 104 4.12 -2.82 -5.02
N ALA A 105 2.79 -2.72 -4.93
CA ALA A 105 2.02 -3.27 -3.83
C ALA A 105 2.10 -4.81 -3.77
N ARG A 106 1.97 -5.50 -4.90
CA ARG A 106 2.10 -6.97 -5.00
C ARG A 106 3.50 -7.45 -4.63
N VAL A 107 4.54 -6.80 -5.15
CA VAL A 107 5.93 -7.13 -4.81
C VAL A 107 6.19 -6.96 -3.32
N LEU A 108 5.78 -5.82 -2.76
CA LEU A 108 5.92 -5.57 -1.32
C LEU A 108 5.13 -6.57 -0.49
N GLN A 109 3.91 -6.94 -0.89
CA GLN A 109 3.11 -7.97 -0.21
C GLN A 109 3.90 -9.26 -0.09
N VAL A 110 4.42 -9.79 -1.20
CA VAL A 110 5.16 -11.06 -1.20
C VAL A 110 6.46 -10.95 -0.38
N LEU A 111 7.21 -9.86 -0.51
CA LEU A 111 8.44 -9.67 0.26
C LEU A 111 8.19 -9.54 1.76
N LEU A 112 7.11 -8.86 2.15
CA LEU A 112 6.75 -8.68 3.55
C LEU A 112 6.21 -9.97 4.18
N GLN A 113 5.50 -10.82 3.43
CA GLN A 113 5.05 -12.14 3.91
C GLN A 113 6.19 -13.09 4.27
N ARG A 114 7.39 -12.85 3.75
CA ARG A 114 8.58 -13.69 4.02
C ARG A 114 9.23 -13.42 5.38
N TRP A 115 8.79 -12.41 6.11
CA TRP A 115 9.27 -12.14 7.44
C TRP A 115 8.45 -12.92 8.48
N ASP A 116 9.07 -13.84 9.20
CA ASP A 116 8.40 -14.70 10.21
C ASP A 116 7.60 -13.93 11.26
N SER A 117 7.96 -12.66 11.51
CA SER A 117 7.30 -11.83 12.52
C SER A 117 5.97 -11.23 12.08
N HIS A 118 5.64 -11.28 10.79
CA HIS A 118 4.38 -10.75 10.23
C HIS A 118 4.01 -11.43 8.90
N PRO A 119 3.72 -12.73 8.91
CA PRO A 119 3.48 -13.50 7.69
C PRO A 119 2.14 -13.19 7.01
N ARG A 120 1.20 -12.55 7.71
CA ARG A 120 -0.13 -12.24 7.17
C ARG A 120 -0.15 -10.81 6.64
N VAL A 121 -0.03 -10.68 5.33
CA VAL A 121 -0.05 -9.38 4.62
C VAL A 121 -1.18 -9.39 3.61
N ASP A 122 -2.19 -8.57 3.85
CA ASP A 122 -3.31 -8.38 2.93
C ASP A 122 -3.09 -7.13 2.07
N LEU A 123 -3.57 -7.19 0.83
CA LEU A 123 -3.56 -6.10 -0.14
C LEU A 123 -4.99 -5.79 -0.57
N VAL A 124 -5.39 -4.54 -0.44
CA VAL A 124 -6.69 -4.03 -0.88
C VAL A 124 -6.48 -2.80 -1.75
N THR A 125 -7.13 -2.76 -2.91
CA THR A 125 -7.16 -1.57 -3.75
C THR A 125 -8.38 -0.70 -3.44
N THR A 126 -8.19 0.61 -3.44
CA THR A 126 -9.29 1.55 -3.21
C THR A 126 -10.30 1.61 -4.36
N ASP A 127 -9.98 1.06 -5.52
CA ASP A 127 -10.92 1.01 -6.65
C ASP A 127 -12.20 0.23 -6.30
N GLY A 128 -12.13 -0.73 -5.37
CA GLY A 128 -13.31 -1.37 -4.79
C GLY A 128 -14.28 -0.42 -4.08
N PHE A 129 -13.81 0.75 -3.67
CA PHE A 129 -14.61 1.77 -3.00
C PHE A 129 -15.08 2.90 -3.94
N LEU A 130 -14.94 2.74 -5.25
CA LEU A 130 -15.63 3.60 -6.21
C LEU A 130 -17.16 3.42 -6.08
N TYR A 131 -17.90 4.48 -6.35
CA TYR A 131 -19.34 4.31 -6.52
C TYR A 131 -19.63 3.45 -7.76
N PRO A 132 -20.63 2.56 -7.72
CA PRO A 132 -21.08 1.80 -8.89
C PRO A 132 -21.37 2.70 -10.08
N LYS A 133 -21.14 2.19 -11.29
CA LYS A 133 -21.36 2.92 -12.54
C LYS A 133 -22.73 3.61 -12.61
N ALA A 134 -23.80 2.92 -12.23
CA ALA A 134 -25.14 3.48 -12.20
C ALA A 134 -25.27 4.73 -11.31
N VAL A 135 -24.57 4.74 -10.16
CA VAL A 135 -24.57 5.89 -9.24
C VAL A 135 -23.76 7.05 -9.82
N LEU A 136 -22.63 6.76 -10.49
CA LEU A 136 -21.81 7.80 -11.13
C LEU A 136 -22.56 8.45 -12.31
N GLU A 137 -23.32 7.67 -13.07
CA GLU A 137 -24.18 8.14 -14.18
C GLU A 137 -25.34 9.00 -13.65
N GLU A 138 -26.06 8.54 -12.61
CA GLU A 138 -27.12 9.30 -11.96
C GLU A 138 -26.64 10.64 -11.42
N ARG A 139 -25.43 10.69 -10.86
CA ARG A 139 -24.79 11.92 -10.35
C ARG A 139 -24.18 12.80 -11.45
N GLY A 140 -24.11 12.34 -12.69
CA GLY A 140 -23.49 13.06 -13.80
C GLY A 140 -21.97 13.22 -13.68
N ILE A 141 -21.31 12.35 -12.90
CA ILE A 141 -19.86 12.41 -12.64
C ILE A 141 -19.07 11.22 -13.22
N MET A 142 -19.65 10.50 -14.17
CA MET A 142 -18.99 9.35 -14.80
C MET A 142 -17.63 9.72 -15.42
N GLN A 143 -17.50 10.91 -15.98
CA GLN A 143 -16.23 11.42 -16.56
C GLN A 143 -15.17 11.74 -15.51
N ARG A 144 -15.55 11.76 -14.25
CA ARG A 144 -14.67 12.01 -13.11
C ARG A 144 -14.38 10.74 -12.29
N LYS A 145 -14.61 9.57 -12.89
CA LYS A 145 -14.24 8.29 -12.27
C LYS A 145 -12.73 8.25 -12.02
N GLY A 146 -12.35 7.86 -10.78
CA GLY A 146 -10.96 7.93 -10.31
C GLY A 146 -10.60 9.24 -9.59
N PHE A 147 -11.40 10.30 -9.72
CA PHE A 147 -11.26 11.51 -8.89
C PHE A 147 -11.88 11.30 -7.50
N PRO A 148 -11.49 12.10 -6.49
CA PRO A 148 -11.91 11.92 -5.10
C PRO A 148 -13.42 11.84 -4.87
N GLU A 149 -14.22 12.56 -5.66
CA GLU A 149 -15.68 12.58 -5.57
C GLU A 149 -16.36 11.30 -6.09
N SER A 150 -15.65 10.47 -6.85
CA SER A 150 -16.14 9.20 -7.36
C SER A 150 -16.03 8.04 -6.37
N TYR A 151 -15.41 8.26 -5.21
CA TYR A 151 -15.21 7.25 -4.18
C TYR A 151 -16.23 7.37 -3.04
N ASP A 152 -16.72 6.23 -2.55
CA ASP A 152 -17.43 6.15 -1.28
C ASP A 152 -16.42 6.23 -0.11
N ARG A 153 -16.02 7.46 0.18
CA ARG A 153 -15.06 7.76 1.25
C ARG A 153 -15.53 7.32 2.63
N ARG A 154 -16.85 7.27 2.87
CA ARG A 154 -17.41 6.81 4.14
C ARG A 154 -17.22 5.31 4.31
N ASN A 155 -17.48 4.54 3.27
CA ASN A 155 -17.28 3.10 3.25
C ASN A 155 -15.80 2.76 3.41
N LEU A 156 -14.92 3.46 2.68
CA LEU A 156 -13.46 3.30 2.79
C LEU A 156 -12.96 3.61 4.21
N MET A 157 -13.40 4.73 4.80
CA MET A 157 -13.04 5.10 6.18
C MET A 157 -13.52 4.06 7.19
N ARG A 158 -14.77 3.57 7.04
CA ARG A 158 -15.32 2.52 7.88
C ARG A 158 -14.48 1.25 7.78
N PHE A 159 -14.18 0.80 6.58
CA PHE A 159 -13.35 -0.38 6.34
C PHE A 159 -12.00 -0.28 7.07
N VAL A 160 -11.26 0.82 6.85
CA VAL A 160 -9.94 1.00 7.47
C VAL A 160 -10.04 1.08 9.00
N THR A 161 -11.07 1.74 9.53
CA THR A 161 -11.32 1.83 10.97
C THR A 161 -11.62 0.46 11.57
N GLU A 162 -12.47 -0.35 10.94
CA GLU A 162 -12.80 -1.71 11.38
C GLU A 162 -11.56 -2.61 11.38
N VAL A 163 -10.73 -2.55 10.33
CA VAL A 163 -9.45 -3.28 10.27
C VAL A 163 -8.51 -2.82 11.39
N LYS A 164 -8.34 -1.51 11.56
CA LYS A 164 -7.46 -0.93 12.59
C LYS A 164 -7.92 -1.28 14.01
N SER A 165 -9.23 -1.47 14.21
CA SER A 165 -9.82 -1.89 15.48
C SER A 165 -9.68 -3.39 15.76
N GLY A 166 -9.02 -4.15 14.87
CA GLY A 166 -8.79 -5.57 15.05
C GLY A 166 -10.03 -6.46 14.87
N GLN A 167 -11.05 -6.01 14.11
CA GLN A 167 -12.22 -6.84 13.82
C GLN A 167 -11.78 -8.16 13.17
N PRO A 168 -12.40 -9.31 13.56
CA PRO A 168 -11.98 -10.63 13.09
C PRO A 168 -12.02 -10.81 11.58
N VAL A 169 -13.04 -10.22 10.93
CA VAL A 169 -13.22 -10.25 9.47
C VAL A 169 -13.82 -8.93 9.03
N VAL A 170 -13.17 -8.28 8.08
CA VAL A 170 -13.68 -7.06 7.44
C VAL A 170 -13.74 -7.29 5.93
N LYS A 171 -14.81 -6.86 5.28
CA LYS A 171 -15.02 -7.08 3.85
C LYS A 171 -14.71 -5.82 3.06
N ALA A 172 -13.87 -5.95 2.03
CA ALA A 172 -13.61 -4.92 1.04
C ALA A 172 -14.29 -5.27 -0.28
N PRO A 173 -14.99 -4.33 -0.94
CA PRO A 173 -15.57 -4.58 -2.26
C PRO A 173 -14.50 -4.83 -3.32
N ILE A 174 -14.85 -5.54 -4.39
CA ILE A 174 -13.96 -5.80 -5.52
C ILE A 174 -14.38 -4.96 -6.72
N TYR A 175 -13.41 -4.32 -7.37
CA TYR A 175 -13.58 -3.67 -8.65
C TYR A 175 -13.07 -4.57 -9.77
N SER A 176 -13.85 -4.74 -10.83
CA SER A 176 -13.46 -5.45 -12.04
C SER A 176 -13.11 -4.46 -13.15
N HIS A 177 -11.88 -4.53 -13.64
CA HIS A 177 -11.47 -3.76 -14.83
C HIS A 177 -12.16 -4.27 -16.10
N GLU A 178 -12.53 -5.54 -16.17
CA GLU A 178 -13.25 -6.14 -17.29
C GLU A 178 -14.72 -5.67 -17.33
N ALA A 179 -15.42 -5.76 -16.19
CA ALA A 179 -16.79 -5.26 -16.07
C ALA A 179 -16.85 -3.71 -16.02
N TYR A 180 -15.70 -3.07 -15.77
CA TYR A 180 -15.58 -1.63 -15.52
C TYR A 180 -16.48 -1.12 -14.41
N ASP A 181 -16.74 -1.98 -13.39
CA ASP A 181 -17.64 -1.70 -12.26
C ASP A 181 -17.27 -2.50 -11.00
N ILE A 182 -17.94 -2.19 -9.90
CA ILE A 182 -17.89 -2.97 -8.66
C ILE A 182 -18.66 -4.30 -8.87
N LEU A 183 -18.08 -5.40 -8.37
CA LEU A 183 -18.74 -6.70 -8.36
C LEU A 183 -19.65 -6.79 -7.11
N PRO A 184 -20.99 -6.85 -7.29
CA PRO A 184 -21.92 -6.69 -6.17
C PRO A 184 -21.88 -7.87 -5.18
N ASP A 185 -21.55 -9.08 -5.66
CA ASP A 185 -21.61 -10.32 -4.89
C ASP A 185 -20.24 -10.83 -4.46
N GLU A 186 -19.17 -10.07 -4.76
CA GLU A 186 -17.80 -10.46 -4.46
C GLU A 186 -17.14 -9.48 -3.49
N CYS A 187 -16.33 -10.01 -2.58
CA CYS A 187 -15.55 -9.21 -1.65
C CYS A 187 -14.22 -9.89 -1.28
N ILE A 188 -13.24 -9.07 -0.95
CA ILE A 188 -12.02 -9.53 -0.29
C ILE A 188 -12.32 -9.59 1.21
N GLU A 189 -12.07 -10.72 1.85
CA GLU A 189 -12.14 -10.86 3.29
C GLU A 189 -10.76 -10.62 3.92
N VAL A 190 -10.65 -9.54 4.66
CA VAL A 190 -9.47 -9.18 5.45
C VAL A 190 -9.63 -9.75 6.86
N ARG A 191 -8.72 -10.68 7.24
CA ARG A 191 -8.84 -11.47 8.47
C ARG A 191 -7.67 -11.21 9.43
N GLN A 192 -7.73 -10.10 10.15
CA GLN A 192 -6.70 -9.68 11.12
C GLN A 192 -5.28 -9.84 10.57
N PRO A 193 -4.91 -9.16 9.48
CA PRO A 193 -3.57 -9.22 8.94
C PRO A 193 -2.56 -8.57 9.88
N ASP A 194 -1.31 -8.98 9.82
CA ASP A 194 -0.22 -8.28 10.51
C ASP A 194 0.07 -6.94 9.83
N ILE A 195 -0.07 -6.92 8.49
CA ILE A 195 0.08 -5.73 7.65
C ILE A 195 -1.09 -5.67 6.66
N LEU A 196 -1.71 -4.50 6.54
CA LEU A 196 -2.62 -4.18 5.43
C LEU A 196 -1.94 -3.17 4.51
N ILE A 197 -1.80 -3.50 3.22
CA ILE A 197 -1.43 -2.55 2.18
C ILE A 197 -2.71 -2.04 1.54
N LEU A 198 -2.96 -0.73 1.62
CA LEU A 198 -4.07 -0.07 0.95
C LEU A 198 -3.51 0.74 -0.23
N GLU A 199 -3.80 0.30 -1.45
CA GLU A 199 -3.28 0.90 -2.68
C GLU A 199 -4.36 1.72 -3.37
N GLY A 200 -4.02 2.90 -3.88
CA GLY A 200 -4.91 3.68 -4.74
C GLY A 200 -4.46 5.11 -5.01
N LEU A 201 -5.14 5.76 -5.95
CA LEU A 201 -4.79 7.11 -6.42
C LEU A 201 -4.87 8.16 -5.30
N ASN A 202 -5.89 8.07 -4.46
CA ASN A 202 -6.26 9.13 -3.52
C ASN A 202 -6.03 8.75 -2.05
N VAL A 203 -5.32 7.64 -1.77
CA VAL A 203 -5.18 7.12 -0.39
C VAL A 203 -4.41 8.06 0.54
N LEU A 204 -3.46 8.83 0.01
CA LEU A 204 -2.66 9.80 0.78
C LEU A 204 -3.25 11.21 0.76
N GLN A 205 -4.47 11.38 0.30
CA GLN A 205 -5.14 12.68 0.31
C GLN A 205 -5.33 13.16 1.76
N THR A 206 -4.96 14.41 2.01
CA THR A 206 -5.17 15.11 3.27
C THR A 206 -6.38 16.04 3.19
N GLY A 207 -6.93 16.45 4.32
CA GLY A 207 -8.09 17.33 4.36
C GLY A 207 -8.32 17.94 5.74
N PRO A 208 -9.31 18.83 5.88
CA PRO A 208 -9.63 19.50 7.15
C PRO A 208 -10.34 18.59 8.17
N THR A 209 -10.81 17.43 7.74
CA THR A 209 -11.43 16.40 8.59
C THR A 209 -10.60 15.13 8.57
N LEU A 210 -10.90 14.19 9.47
CA LEU A 210 -10.24 12.89 9.51
C LEU A 210 -10.28 12.22 8.13
N MET A 211 -9.10 11.89 7.62
CA MET A 211 -8.89 11.22 6.34
C MET A 211 -8.32 9.82 6.56
N VAL A 212 -8.44 8.97 5.56
CA VAL A 212 -7.89 7.60 5.62
C VAL A 212 -6.37 7.63 5.86
N SER A 213 -5.68 8.60 5.29
CA SER A 213 -4.24 8.81 5.47
C SER A 213 -3.82 9.01 6.94
N ASP A 214 -4.70 9.54 7.79
CA ASP A 214 -4.42 9.74 9.22
C ASP A 214 -4.38 8.42 10.01
N LEU A 215 -4.90 7.34 9.42
CA LEU A 215 -4.92 6.00 10.03
C LEU A 215 -3.72 5.13 9.61
N PHE A 216 -2.86 5.62 8.70
CA PHE A 216 -1.70 4.87 8.24
C PHE A 216 -0.54 4.95 9.22
N ASP A 217 0.17 3.83 9.33
CA ASP A 217 1.43 3.74 10.09
C ASP A 217 2.64 4.04 9.19
N PHE A 218 2.48 3.84 7.87
CA PHE A 218 3.51 4.12 6.86
C PHE A 218 2.88 4.54 5.52
N SER A 219 3.53 5.44 4.82
CA SER A 219 3.05 5.93 3.52
C SER A 219 4.13 5.81 2.45
N ILE A 220 3.72 5.34 1.28
CA ILE A 220 4.57 5.21 0.10
C ILE A 220 3.93 5.99 -1.05
N TYR A 221 4.69 6.86 -1.68
CA TYR A 221 4.28 7.52 -2.92
C TYR A 221 5.19 7.05 -4.05
N VAL A 222 4.59 6.39 -5.05
CA VAL A 222 5.30 5.94 -6.25
C VAL A 222 5.23 7.06 -7.28
N ASP A 223 6.37 7.55 -7.70
CA ASP A 223 6.51 8.62 -8.69
C ASP A 223 7.25 8.11 -9.91
N ALA A 224 6.90 8.66 -11.07
CA ALA A 224 7.60 8.42 -12.33
C ALA A 224 7.67 9.70 -13.14
N LYS A 225 8.71 9.84 -13.96
CA LYS A 225 8.83 10.98 -14.87
C LYS A 225 7.69 10.95 -15.88
N THR A 226 7.15 12.12 -16.23
CA THR A 226 6.06 12.27 -17.20
C THR A 226 6.36 11.59 -18.55
N GLN A 227 7.63 11.52 -18.94
CA GLN A 227 8.06 10.85 -20.17
C GLN A 227 7.84 9.34 -20.11
N ASP A 228 8.03 8.73 -18.93
CA ASP A 228 7.86 7.28 -18.71
C ASP A 228 6.37 6.91 -18.68
N LEU A 229 5.51 7.82 -18.22
CA LEU A 229 4.06 7.63 -18.18
C LEU A 229 3.41 7.70 -19.58
N SER A 230 4.00 8.44 -20.53
CA SER A 230 3.44 8.60 -21.87
C SER A 230 3.53 7.35 -22.75
N LEU A 231 4.41 6.42 -22.42
CA LEU A 231 4.59 5.15 -23.15
C LEU A 231 3.46 4.13 -22.89
N ILE A 232 2.64 4.35 -21.86
CA ILE A 232 1.58 3.40 -21.45
C ILE A 232 0.25 3.73 -22.14
N HIS A 233 0.13 4.89 -22.79
CA HIS A 233 -1.09 5.36 -23.45
C HIS A 233 -1.13 5.12 -24.98
N ILE A 234 -0.20 4.36 -25.51
CA ILE A 234 -0.20 3.93 -26.92
C ILE A 234 -0.62 2.43 -26.97
#